data_8132df1368342e0d4ff6f72bfa11fd81
#
_entry.id   8132df1368342e0d4ff6f72bfa11fd81
#
_cell.length_a   1.000
_cell.length_b   1.000
_cell.length_c   1.000
_cell.angle_alpha   90.00
_cell.angle_beta   90.00
_cell.angle_gamma   90.00
#
_symmetry.space_group_name_H-M   'P 1'
#
loop_
_entity.id
_entity.type
_entity.pdbx_description
1 polymer ?
#
loop_
_entity_poly.entity_id
_entity_poly.type
_entity_poly.pdbx_seq_one_letter_code
_entity_poly.pdbx_strand_id
1 'polypeptide(L)'
;ESSDDVQSQLRVYALSFPPLTDAEYMAASRKSRVWMIVFISILVFLALASVIYVKICPCGRKDKGSITVLGRKRYMQEQRPNSICLFGGFSALDVNGNEVSFPYQQKKLLCLIIKYSLDDGISSVRLSKIMWPDKSEDKVKNSRGVAINHLRKLLDNFNGVSLVYENSHFKLQCSGPFSCDWMDFREESLKEQPDMDKVMSIVSRGKFLPFIDDPVFDSFKENTESLLISMLNGEIMNC
;
A
#
# COMPACT_ATOMS: atom_id res chain seq x y z
N GLU A 1 -45.62 32.00 67.33
CA GLU A 1 -46.06 31.20 66.18
C GLU A 1 -46.34 32.13 65.00
N SER A 2 -45.35 32.30 64.13
CA SER A 2 -45.42 33.16 62.97
C SER A 2 -45.43 32.22 61.72
N SER A 3 -46.55 32.16 61.08
CA SER A 3 -46.66 31.49 59.77
C SER A 3 -46.20 32.46 58.74
N ASP A 4 -45.06 32.15 58.14
CA ASP A 4 -44.53 32.83 56.95
C ASP A 4 -45.36 32.49 55.73
N ASP A 5 -46.20 33.43 55.29
CA ASP A 5 -46.91 33.38 54.00
C ASP A 5 -45.94 33.62 52.89
N VAL A 6 -45.52 32.52 52.23
CA VAL A 6 -44.73 32.59 50.99
C VAL A 6 -45.68 32.93 49.84
N GLN A 7 -45.82 34.21 49.54
CA GLN A 7 -46.50 34.69 48.35
C GLN A 7 -45.65 34.36 47.07
N SER A 8 -46.00 33.30 46.39
CA SER A 8 -45.45 33.02 45.06
C SER A 8 -46.08 33.98 44.02
N GLN A 9 -45.29 34.96 43.59
CA GLN A 9 -45.70 35.85 42.48
C GLN A 9 -45.54 35.11 41.14
N LEU A 10 -46.65 34.74 40.55
CA LEU A 10 -46.71 34.22 39.20
C LEU A 10 -46.62 35.41 38.22
N ARG A 11 -45.46 35.60 37.56
CA ARG A 11 -45.29 36.57 36.50
C ARG A 11 -45.69 35.96 35.16
N VAL A 12 -46.85 36.31 34.64
CA VAL A 12 -47.30 35.92 33.31
C VAL A 12 -46.70 36.93 32.29
N TYR A 13 -45.81 36.48 31.46
CA TYR A 13 -45.31 37.28 30.33
C TYR A 13 -46.18 37.01 29.14
N ALA A 14 -46.93 38.06 28.68
CA ALA A 14 -47.62 37.99 27.41
C ALA A 14 -46.60 38.21 26.29
N LEU A 15 -46.28 37.16 25.54
CA LEU A 15 -45.50 37.23 24.30
C LEU A 15 -46.42 37.69 23.18
N SER A 16 -46.39 39.00 22.86
CA SER A 16 -47.07 39.52 21.68
C SER A 16 -46.14 39.36 20.46
N PHE A 17 -46.43 38.40 19.62
CA PHE A 17 -45.85 38.34 18.30
C PHE A 17 -46.74 39.17 17.36
N PRO A 18 -46.22 40.22 16.72
CA PRO A 18 -46.97 40.87 15.66
C PRO A 18 -47.26 39.85 14.57
N PRO A 19 -48.50 39.76 14.04
CA PRO A 19 -48.76 38.83 12.92
C PRO A 19 -47.92 39.27 11.72
N LEU A 20 -47.13 38.30 11.17
CA LEU A 20 -46.38 38.54 9.95
C LEU A 20 -47.38 38.94 8.84
N THR A 21 -47.09 40.03 8.15
CA THR A 21 -47.85 40.40 6.96
C THR A 21 -47.59 39.39 5.84
N ASP A 22 -48.60 39.17 4.99
CA ASP A 22 -48.49 38.24 3.85
C ASP A 22 -47.25 38.52 2.97
N ALA A 23 -46.86 39.79 2.88
CA ALA A 23 -45.66 40.23 2.16
C ALA A 23 -44.36 39.72 2.82
N GLU A 24 -44.26 39.71 4.16
CA GLU A 24 -43.10 39.23 4.91
C GLU A 24 -42.99 37.69 4.87
N TYR A 25 -44.16 37.00 4.90
CA TYR A 25 -44.21 35.56 4.74
C TYR A 25 -43.76 35.13 3.33
N MET A 26 -44.19 35.82 2.29
CA MET A 26 -43.79 35.57 0.91
C MET A 26 -42.30 35.86 0.68
N ALA A 27 -41.74 36.90 1.32
CA ALA A 27 -40.33 37.23 1.24
C ALA A 27 -39.45 36.15 1.95
N ALA A 28 -39.87 35.71 3.11
CA ALA A 28 -39.16 34.63 3.85
C ALA A 28 -39.22 33.29 3.10
N SER A 29 -40.36 32.92 2.53
CA SER A 29 -40.53 31.72 1.70
C SER A 29 -39.72 31.78 0.40
N ARG A 30 -39.57 32.94 -0.24
CA ARG A 30 -38.72 33.10 -1.43
C ARG A 30 -37.25 32.93 -1.07
N LYS A 31 -36.79 33.51 0.04
CA LYS A 31 -35.41 33.38 0.51
C LYS A 31 -35.06 31.91 0.83
N SER A 32 -35.95 31.18 1.46
CA SER A 32 -35.79 29.75 1.74
C SER A 32 -35.69 28.91 0.46
N ARG A 33 -36.52 29.16 -0.54
CA ARG A 33 -36.48 28.45 -1.84
C ARG A 33 -35.18 28.72 -2.61
N VAL A 34 -34.68 29.95 -2.60
CA VAL A 34 -33.39 30.29 -3.24
C VAL A 34 -32.25 29.51 -2.56
N TRP A 35 -32.20 29.45 -1.23
CA TRP A 35 -31.20 28.68 -0.51
C TRP A 35 -31.28 27.18 -0.79
N MET A 36 -32.48 26.62 -0.94
CA MET A 36 -32.67 25.21 -1.31
C MET A 36 -32.12 24.92 -2.72
N ILE A 37 -32.37 25.81 -3.69
CA ILE A 37 -31.85 25.67 -5.06
C ILE A 37 -30.32 25.72 -5.07
N VAL A 38 -29.71 26.64 -4.32
CA VAL A 38 -28.27 26.76 -4.19
C VAL A 38 -27.69 25.50 -3.57
N PHE A 39 -28.31 24.93 -2.54
CA PHE A 39 -27.86 23.71 -1.89
C PHE A 39 -27.92 22.52 -2.83
N ILE A 40 -29.01 22.37 -3.59
CA ILE A 40 -29.16 21.31 -4.59
C ILE A 40 -28.10 21.46 -5.71
N SER A 41 -27.84 22.70 -6.19
CA SER A 41 -26.83 22.92 -7.22
C SER A 41 -25.39 22.54 -6.74
N ILE A 42 -25.07 22.83 -5.48
CA ILE A 42 -23.77 22.41 -4.89
C ILE A 42 -23.67 20.88 -4.80
N LEU A 43 -24.74 20.20 -4.40
CA LEU A 43 -24.75 18.73 -4.33
C LEU A 43 -24.58 18.10 -5.72
N VAL A 44 -25.25 18.63 -6.74
CA VAL A 44 -25.09 18.18 -8.13
C VAL A 44 -23.66 18.42 -8.62
N PHE A 45 -23.09 19.58 -8.32
CA PHE A 45 -21.71 19.89 -8.68
C PHE A 45 -20.70 18.96 -8.00
N LEU A 46 -20.88 18.64 -6.71
CA LEU A 46 -20.05 17.69 -5.98
C LEU A 46 -20.20 16.27 -6.54
N ALA A 47 -21.42 15.88 -6.91
CA ALA A 47 -21.66 14.59 -7.55
C ALA A 47 -20.97 14.49 -8.92
N LEU A 48 -21.04 15.53 -9.74
CA LEU A 48 -20.34 15.59 -11.03
C LEU A 48 -18.83 15.61 -10.85
N ALA A 49 -18.32 16.38 -9.88
CA ALA A 49 -16.89 16.42 -9.55
C ALA A 49 -16.39 15.04 -9.07
N SER A 50 -17.19 14.31 -8.28
CA SER A 50 -16.84 12.96 -7.85
C SER A 50 -16.79 11.96 -9.01
N VAL A 51 -17.71 12.05 -9.95
CA VAL A 51 -17.71 11.21 -11.18
C VAL A 51 -16.50 11.54 -12.06
N ILE A 52 -16.16 12.83 -12.19
CA ILE A 52 -14.97 13.28 -12.93
C ILE A 52 -13.70 12.81 -12.21
N TYR A 53 -13.64 12.94 -10.88
CA TYR A 53 -12.53 12.48 -10.08
C TYR A 53 -12.30 10.96 -10.21
N VAL A 54 -13.38 10.16 -10.18
CA VAL A 54 -13.31 8.70 -10.40
C VAL A 54 -12.88 8.35 -11.83
N LYS A 55 -13.18 9.20 -12.83
CA LYS A 55 -12.74 8.98 -14.22
C LYS A 55 -11.30 9.44 -14.47
N ILE A 56 -10.81 10.46 -13.75
CA ILE A 56 -9.45 11.03 -13.92
C ILE A 56 -8.42 10.35 -13.00
N CYS A 57 -8.84 9.84 -11.82
CA CYS A 57 -8.01 9.01 -10.97
C CYS A 57 -8.32 7.53 -11.21
N PRO A 58 -7.55 6.82 -12.05
CA PRO A 58 -7.70 5.38 -12.21
C PRO A 58 -7.04 4.66 -11.03
N CYS A 59 -7.62 4.83 -9.84
CA CYS A 59 -7.25 3.99 -8.71
C CYS A 59 -8.16 2.75 -8.72
N GLY A 60 -7.65 1.66 -9.32
CA GLY A 60 -8.16 0.31 -9.08
C GLY A 60 -9.34 -0.17 -9.91
N ARG A 61 -9.36 0.04 -11.22
CA ARG A 61 -10.24 -0.74 -12.10
C ARG A 61 -9.41 -1.71 -12.94
N LYS A 62 -9.63 -2.99 -12.72
CA LYS A 62 -9.20 -4.06 -13.62
C LYS A 62 -9.99 -3.92 -14.93
N ASP A 63 -9.49 -3.09 -15.84
CA ASP A 63 -10.00 -3.08 -17.21
C ASP A 63 -9.30 -4.18 -18.02
N LYS A 64 -10.05 -5.25 -18.26
CA LYS A 64 -9.84 -6.09 -19.45
C LYS A 64 -10.24 -5.26 -20.66
N GLY A 65 -9.32 -4.46 -21.17
CA GLY A 65 -9.53 -3.60 -22.33
C GLY A 65 -8.28 -3.60 -23.21
N SER A 66 -8.37 -4.34 -24.31
CA SER A 66 -7.45 -4.34 -25.44
C SER A 66 -7.21 -2.91 -25.96
N ILE A 67 -6.00 -2.38 -25.80
CA ILE A 67 -5.53 -1.21 -26.57
C ILE A 67 -4.37 -1.66 -27.43
N THR A 68 -4.65 -1.77 -28.72
CA THR A 68 -3.65 -2.02 -29.77
C THR A 68 -2.86 -0.73 -29.98
N VAL A 69 -1.61 -0.67 -29.50
CA VAL A 69 -0.64 0.35 -29.92
C VAL A 69 0.48 -0.34 -30.66
N LEU A 70 0.67 0.05 -31.91
CA LEU A 70 1.71 -0.47 -32.80
C LEU A 70 3.10 -0.42 -32.14
N GLY A 71 3.79 -1.54 -32.12
CA GLY A 71 5.25 -1.60 -32.09
C GLY A 71 5.93 -1.73 -30.73
N ARG A 72 5.24 -1.86 -29.59
CA ARG A 72 5.85 -2.26 -28.32
C ARG A 72 5.44 -3.69 -27.98
N LYS A 73 6.38 -4.65 -28.06
CA LYS A 73 6.22 -5.95 -27.39
C LYS A 73 5.74 -5.68 -25.95
N ARG A 74 4.51 -6.09 -25.60
CA ARG A 74 4.02 -5.98 -24.23
C ARG A 74 4.70 -7.07 -23.42
N TYR A 75 5.69 -6.70 -22.63
CA TYR A 75 6.28 -7.58 -21.62
C TYR A 75 5.39 -7.68 -20.35
N MET A 76 4.05 -7.68 -20.49
CA MET A 76 3.18 -7.96 -19.35
C MET A 76 3.16 -9.46 -19.12
N GLN A 77 4.11 -9.93 -18.36
CA GLN A 77 4.07 -11.29 -17.85
C GLN A 77 3.01 -11.36 -16.75
N GLU A 78 2.00 -12.22 -16.94
CA GLU A 78 1.08 -12.56 -15.86
C GLU A 78 1.90 -13.12 -14.68
N GLN A 79 1.55 -12.70 -13.47
CA GLN A 79 2.22 -13.22 -12.29
C GLN A 79 1.98 -14.72 -12.18
N ARG A 80 3.05 -15.49 -12.04
CA ARG A 80 2.97 -16.95 -11.88
C ARG A 80 2.45 -17.31 -10.49
N PRO A 81 1.69 -18.39 -10.32
CA PRO A 81 1.43 -18.98 -9.01
C PRO A 81 2.73 -19.25 -8.26
N ASN A 82 2.65 -19.34 -6.95
CA ASN A 82 3.79 -19.59 -6.06
C ASN A 82 4.89 -18.54 -6.18
N SER A 83 4.52 -17.26 -6.21
CA SER A 83 5.45 -16.17 -6.44
C SER A 83 5.18 -14.93 -5.59
N ILE A 84 6.24 -14.17 -5.35
CA ILE A 84 6.19 -12.85 -4.70
C ILE A 84 6.80 -11.82 -5.65
N CYS A 85 6.07 -10.71 -5.89
CA CYS A 85 6.52 -9.61 -6.72
C CYS A 85 6.79 -8.37 -5.87
N LEU A 86 7.94 -7.73 -6.13
CA LEU A 86 8.40 -6.51 -5.46
C LEU A 86 8.50 -5.33 -6.44
N PHE A 87 8.46 -5.58 -7.75
CA PHE A 87 8.37 -4.54 -8.78
C PHE A 87 6.92 -4.17 -9.08
N GLY A 88 6.63 -2.87 -9.24
CA GLY A 88 5.31 -2.32 -9.59
C GLY A 88 4.27 -2.36 -8.46
N GLY A 89 4.58 -2.99 -7.34
CA GLY A 89 3.72 -3.17 -6.19
C GLY A 89 3.97 -4.51 -5.52
N PHE A 90 3.54 -4.65 -4.26
CA PHE A 90 3.62 -5.93 -3.59
C PHE A 90 2.46 -6.82 -4.03
N SER A 91 2.79 -7.98 -4.57
CA SER A 91 1.81 -9.03 -4.86
C SER A 91 2.41 -10.39 -4.51
N ALA A 92 1.60 -11.24 -3.91
CA ALA A 92 2.00 -12.56 -3.48
C ALA A 92 0.90 -13.56 -3.85
N LEU A 93 1.22 -14.55 -4.69
CA LEU A 93 0.29 -15.60 -5.11
C LEU A 93 0.75 -16.94 -4.55
N ASP A 94 -0.15 -17.65 -3.88
CA ASP A 94 0.10 -18.99 -3.36
C ASP A 94 0.30 -20.03 -4.47
N VAL A 95 0.50 -21.29 -4.09
CA VAL A 95 0.66 -22.40 -5.04
C VAL A 95 -0.55 -22.60 -5.97
N ASN A 96 -1.73 -22.13 -5.56
CA ASN A 96 -2.97 -22.24 -6.31
C ASN A 96 -3.29 -20.97 -7.13
N GLY A 97 -2.46 -19.93 -7.02
CA GLY A 97 -2.68 -18.63 -7.67
C GLY A 97 -3.62 -17.70 -6.89
N ASN A 98 -3.96 -18.00 -5.63
CA ASN A 98 -4.74 -17.11 -4.79
C ASN A 98 -3.84 -16.03 -4.17
N GLU A 99 -4.37 -14.82 -4.03
CA GLU A 99 -3.63 -13.71 -3.42
C GLU A 99 -3.47 -13.91 -1.91
N VAL A 100 -2.23 -13.88 -1.44
CA VAL A 100 -1.87 -13.92 -0.03
C VAL A 100 -1.64 -12.50 0.48
N SER A 101 -2.48 -12.04 1.40
CA SER A 101 -2.38 -10.70 1.96
C SER A 101 -1.31 -10.61 3.05
N PHE A 102 -0.34 -9.71 2.86
CA PHE A 102 0.69 -9.41 3.86
C PHE A 102 0.39 -8.05 4.51
N PRO A 103 0.25 -7.96 5.85
CA PRO A 103 0.23 -6.68 6.55
C PRO A 103 1.53 -5.89 6.31
N TYR A 104 1.46 -4.55 6.38
CA TYR A 104 2.61 -3.69 6.09
C TYR A 104 3.89 -4.08 6.84
N GLN A 105 3.78 -4.37 8.14
CA GLN A 105 4.92 -4.80 8.96
C GLN A 105 5.52 -6.11 8.47
N GLN A 106 4.72 -7.02 7.94
CA GLN A 106 5.19 -8.29 7.40
C GLN A 106 5.84 -8.10 6.02
N LYS A 107 5.31 -7.17 5.19
CA LYS A 107 5.97 -6.77 3.94
C LYS A 107 7.35 -6.18 4.22
N LYS A 108 7.44 -5.23 5.17
CA LYS A 108 8.71 -4.62 5.59
C LYS A 108 9.70 -5.66 6.09
N LEU A 109 9.26 -6.58 6.96
CA LEU A 109 10.09 -7.65 7.51
C LEU A 109 10.60 -8.58 6.41
N LEU A 110 9.72 -9.03 5.53
CA LEU A 110 10.07 -9.89 4.40
C LEU A 110 11.10 -9.22 3.47
N CYS A 111 10.84 -7.98 3.04
CA CYS A 111 11.78 -7.24 2.17
C CYS A 111 13.13 -7.00 2.84
N LEU A 112 13.15 -6.80 4.16
CA LEU A 112 14.39 -6.65 4.91
C LEU A 112 15.20 -7.96 4.93
N ILE A 113 14.51 -9.09 5.11
CA ILE A 113 15.15 -10.41 5.06
C ILE A 113 15.65 -10.71 3.64
N ILE A 114 14.84 -10.44 2.60
CA ILE A 114 15.23 -10.60 1.19
C ILE A 114 16.50 -9.78 0.88
N LYS A 115 16.55 -8.52 1.33
CA LYS A 115 17.71 -7.63 1.12
C LYS A 115 19.03 -8.26 1.55
N TYR A 116 19.01 -9.02 2.65
CA TYR A 116 20.21 -9.64 3.24
C TYR A 116 20.36 -11.14 2.98
N SER A 117 19.38 -11.79 2.33
CA SER A 117 19.41 -13.24 2.13
C SER A 117 20.45 -13.72 1.11
N LEU A 118 20.92 -12.82 0.24
CA LEU A 118 22.02 -13.14 -0.70
C LEU A 118 23.40 -13.12 -0.05
N ASP A 119 23.50 -12.47 1.09
CA ASP A 119 24.68 -12.52 1.96
C ASP A 119 24.44 -13.58 3.04
N ASP A 120 25.04 -13.42 4.20
CA ASP A 120 24.89 -14.33 5.35
C ASP A 120 23.52 -14.21 6.06
N GLY A 121 22.62 -13.40 5.55
CA GLY A 121 21.34 -13.04 6.18
C GLY A 121 21.43 -11.83 7.09
N ILE A 122 20.31 -11.47 7.74
CA ILE A 122 20.26 -10.35 8.69
C ILE A 122 20.37 -10.84 10.13
N SER A 123 21.31 -10.27 10.90
CA SER A 123 21.45 -10.65 12.31
C SER A 123 20.19 -10.25 13.11
N SER A 124 19.83 -11.08 14.09
CA SER A 124 18.66 -10.86 14.94
C SER A 124 18.71 -9.54 15.69
N VAL A 125 19.90 -9.05 16.02
CA VAL A 125 20.11 -7.75 16.67
C VAL A 125 19.84 -6.61 15.70
N ARG A 126 20.41 -6.66 14.49
CA ARG A 126 20.21 -5.63 13.45
C ARG A 126 18.76 -5.56 13.03
N LEU A 127 18.12 -6.73 12.80
CA LEU A 127 16.69 -6.81 12.48
C LEU A 127 15.84 -6.10 13.54
N SER A 128 16.15 -6.39 14.82
CA SER A 128 15.42 -5.79 15.94
C SER A 128 15.55 -4.27 16.00
N LYS A 129 16.76 -3.74 15.83
CA LYS A 129 17.01 -2.30 15.83
C LYS A 129 16.27 -1.58 14.71
N ILE A 130 16.16 -2.19 13.52
CA ILE A 130 15.47 -1.63 12.37
C ILE A 130 13.94 -1.68 12.54
N MET A 131 13.43 -2.82 13.03
CA MET A 131 11.98 -3.02 13.11
C MET A 131 11.33 -2.38 14.34
N TRP A 132 12.07 -2.24 15.44
CA TRP A 132 11.56 -1.76 16.72
C TRP A 132 12.57 -0.88 17.45
N PRO A 133 12.97 0.28 16.89
CA PRO A 133 14.04 1.13 17.46
C PRO A 133 13.72 1.64 18.88
N ASP A 134 12.43 1.87 19.17
CA ASP A 134 11.99 2.51 20.42
C ASP A 134 11.60 1.52 21.54
N LYS A 135 11.78 0.19 21.32
CA LYS A 135 11.41 -0.81 22.32
C LYS A 135 12.60 -1.23 23.16
N SER A 136 12.33 -1.51 24.45
CA SER A 136 13.32 -2.15 25.34
C SER A 136 13.64 -3.58 24.88
N GLU A 137 14.84 -4.06 25.21
CA GLU A 137 15.37 -5.36 24.73
C GLU A 137 14.43 -6.54 24.97
N ASP A 138 13.82 -6.64 26.15
CA ASP A 138 12.88 -7.72 26.48
C ASP A 138 11.63 -7.69 25.61
N LYS A 139 11.07 -6.48 25.40
CA LYS A 139 9.90 -6.29 24.54
C LYS A 139 10.22 -6.54 23.06
N VAL A 140 11.43 -6.18 22.65
CA VAL A 140 11.93 -6.42 21.27
C VAL A 140 12.04 -7.92 21.00
N LYS A 141 12.62 -8.71 21.92
CA LYS A 141 12.76 -10.16 21.74
C LYS A 141 11.41 -10.84 21.54
N ASN A 142 10.41 -10.46 22.33
CA ASN A 142 9.06 -11.00 22.18
C ASN A 142 8.41 -10.54 20.87
N SER A 143 8.46 -9.23 20.53
CA SER A 143 7.91 -8.68 19.28
C SER A 143 8.52 -9.34 18.05
N ARG A 144 9.84 -9.55 18.06
CA ARG A 144 10.54 -10.27 16.99
C ARG A 144 10.04 -11.71 16.85
N GLY A 145 9.93 -12.44 17.97
CA GLY A 145 9.41 -13.81 17.95
C GLY A 145 8.02 -13.91 17.33
N VAL A 146 7.11 -13.03 17.73
CA VAL A 146 5.75 -12.96 17.17
C VAL A 146 5.77 -12.63 15.67
N ALA A 147 6.55 -11.63 15.27
CA ALA A 147 6.62 -11.20 13.87
C ALA A 147 7.22 -12.29 12.96
N ILE A 148 8.29 -12.96 13.40
CA ILE A 148 8.92 -14.06 12.68
C ILE A 148 7.98 -15.26 12.54
N ASN A 149 7.27 -15.63 13.61
CA ASN A 149 6.29 -16.72 13.55
C ASN A 149 5.11 -16.38 12.62
N HIS A 150 4.67 -15.12 12.61
CA HIS A 150 3.64 -14.70 11.67
C HIS A 150 4.15 -14.75 10.22
N LEU A 151 5.38 -14.28 9.97
CA LEU A 151 5.97 -14.37 8.63
C LEU A 151 6.11 -15.82 8.15
N ARG A 152 6.54 -16.75 9.02
CA ARG A 152 6.59 -18.17 8.68
C ARG A 152 5.24 -18.72 8.27
N LYS A 153 4.17 -18.42 9.02
CA LYS A 153 2.80 -18.82 8.66
C LYS A 153 2.33 -18.26 7.32
N LEU A 154 2.76 -17.04 6.96
CA LEU A 154 2.46 -16.49 5.64
C LEU A 154 3.25 -17.21 4.55
N LEU A 155 4.50 -17.56 4.81
CA LEU A 155 5.35 -18.28 3.87
C LEU A 155 4.92 -19.76 3.70
N ASP A 156 4.22 -20.35 4.65
CA ASP A 156 3.67 -21.72 4.54
C ASP A 156 2.64 -21.87 3.39
N ASN A 157 2.11 -20.75 2.86
CA ASN A 157 1.26 -20.76 1.66
C ASN A 157 2.05 -20.99 0.35
N PHE A 158 3.37 -20.92 0.40
CA PHE A 158 4.25 -21.06 -0.76
C PHE A 158 5.05 -22.35 -0.67
N ASN A 159 5.32 -22.96 -1.80
CA ASN A 159 6.15 -24.16 -1.88
C ASN A 159 7.57 -23.80 -2.28
N GLY A 160 8.56 -24.31 -1.56
CA GLY A 160 9.97 -24.10 -1.87
C GLY A 160 10.57 -22.82 -1.29
N VAL A 161 9.90 -22.16 -0.34
CA VAL A 161 10.47 -21.04 0.41
C VAL A 161 10.32 -21.26 1.91
N SER A 162 11.38 -20.97 2.65
CA SER A 162 11.35 -21.05 4.11
C SER A 162 12.23 -19.98 4.75
N LEU A 163 11.86 -19.57 5.96
CA LEU A 163 12.62 -18.65 6.76
C LEU A 163 13.48 -19.43 7.76
N VAL A 164 14.77 -19.48 7.49
CA VAL A 164 15.74 -20.18 8.36
C VAL A 164 16.42 -19.21 9.33
N TYR A 165 16.86 -19.76 10.46
CA TYR A 165 17.62 -19.04 11.47
C TYR A 165 18.87 -19.84 11.78
N GLU A 166 20.01 -19.34 11.33
CA GLU A 166 21.32 -19.97 11.48
C GLU A 166 22.35 -18.93 11.92
N ASN A 167 23.26 -19.29 12.81
CA ASN A 167 24.31 -18.40 13.28
C ASN A 167 23.84 -17.02 13.73
N SER A 168 22.68 -16.96 14.40
CA SER A 168 22.03 -15.71 14.83
C SER A 168 21.53 -14.81 13.69
N HIS A 169 21.46 -15.31 12.46
CA HIS A 169 20.97 -14.60 11.27
C HIS A 169 19.69 -15.23 10.73
N PHE A 170 18.80 -14.37 10.24
CA PHE A 170 17.60 -14.76 9.50
C PHE A 170 17.89 -14.62 8.01
N LYS A 171 17.59 -15.65 7.24
CA LYS A 171 17.66 -15.62 5.77
C LYS A 171 16.51 -16.40 5.15
N LEU A 172 16.11 -16.00 3.96
CA LEU A 172 15.19 -16.79 3.14
C LEU A 172 15.99 -17.87 2.43
N GLN A 173 15.50 -19.09 2.54
CA GLN A 173 15.97 -20.20 1.73
C GLN A 173 14.92 -20.52 0.68
N CYS A 174 15.29 -20.37 -0.58
CA CYS A 174 14.41 -20.62 -1.71
C CYS A 174 14.90 -21.86 -2.48
N SER A 175 13.96 -22.70 -2.89
CA SER A 175 14.25 -23.91 -3.67
C SER A 175 13.04 -24.25 -4.56
N GLY A 176 13.31 -24.91 -5.70
CA GLY A 176 12.26 -25.44 -6.55
C GLY A 176 11.37 -24.40 -7.18
N PRO A 177 10.03 -24.53 -7.09
CA PRO A 177 9.10 -23.76 -7.91
C PRO A 177 8.80 -22.34 -7.41
N PHE A 178 9.39 -21.90 -6.30
CA PHE A 178 9.17 -20.56 -5.78
C PHE A 178 9.90 -19.52 -6.63
N SER A 179 9.23 -18.43 -6.95
CA SER A 179 9.79 -17.30 -7.68
C SER A 179 9.62 -15.99 -6.90
N CYS A 180 10.69 -15.19 -6.87
CA CYS A 180 10.64 -13.82 -6.40
C CYS A 180 11.26 -12.94 -7.48
N ASP A 181 10.50 -11.99 -8.03
CA ASP A 181 10.90 -11.19 -9.18
C ASP A 181 12.21 -10.42 -8.95
N TRP A 182 12.48 -9.96 -7.72
CA TRP A 182 13.76 -9.32 -7.41
C TRP A 182 14.92 -10.32 -7.37
N MET A 183 14.71 -11.55 -6.86
CA MET A 183 15.73 -12.59 -6.88
C MET A 183 16.05 -13.03 -8.30
N ASP A 184 15.02 -13.20 -9.12
CA ASP A 184 15.16 -13.51 -10.55
C ASP A 184 15.91 -12.39 -11.29
N PHE A 185 15.57 -11.12 -11.02
CA PHE A 185 16.29 -9.96 -11.55
C PHE A 185 17.78 -9.96 -11.12
N ARG A 186 18.03 -10.21 -9.85
CA ARG A 186 19.38 -10.25 -9.30
C ARG A 186 20.21 -11.39 -9.91
N GLU A 187 19.60 -12.56 -10.10
CA GLU A 187 20.26 -13.71 -10.76
C GLU A 187 20.67 -13.35 -12.18
N GLU A 188 19.76 -12.73 -12.95
CA GLU A 188 20.10 -12.27 -14.32
C GLU A 188 21.23 -11.24 -14.31
N SER A 189 21.26 -10.32 -13.34
CA SER A 189 22.30 -9.29 -13.24
C SER A 189 23.72 -9.84 -12.96
N LEU A 190 23.84 -11.09 -12.54
CA LEU A 190 25.11 -11.75 -12.27
C LEU A 190 25.62 -12.57 -13.46
N LYS A 191 24.81 -12.77 -14.48
CA LYS A 191 25.19 -13.54 -15.68
C LYS A 191 26.05 -12.68 -16.60
N GLU A 192 27.01 -13.29 -17.26
CA GLU A 192 27.79 -12.64 -18.34
C GLU A 192 26.88 -12.23 -19.52
N GLN A 193 25.85 -13.02 -19.78
CA GLN A 193 24.84 -12.77 -20.80
C GLN A 193 23.45 -12.87 -20.15
N PRO A 194 22.91 -11.77 -19.62
CA PRO A 194 21.59 -11.74 -19.03
C PRO A 194 20.49 -11.92 -20.06
N ASP A 195 19.42 -12.62 -19.69
CA ASP A 195 18.20 -12.66 -20.48
C ASP A 195 17.45 -11.34 -20.34
N MET A 196 17.68 -10.42 -21.31
CA MET A 196 17.08 -9.09 -21.27
C MET A 196 15.57 -9.14 -21.48
N ASP A 197 15.00 -10.10 -22.17
CA ASP A 197 13.55 -10.27 -22.29
C ASP A 197 12.95 -10.58 -20.90
N LYS A 198 13.59 -11.43 -20.11
CA LYS A 198 13.19 -11.72 -18.73
C LYS A 198 13.35 -10.49 -17.83
N VAL A 199 14.47 -9.77 -17.91
CA VAL A 199 14.71 -8.54 -17.16
C VAL A 199 13.64 -7.50 -17.49
N MET A 200 13.37 -7.25 -18.77
CA MET A 200 12.36 -6.29 -19.19
C MET A 200 10.94 -6.69 -18.77
N SER A 201 10.63 -7.99 -18.74
CA SER A 201 9.35 -8.46 -18.23
C SER A 201 9.14 -8.16 -16.74
N ILE A 202 10.21 -8.22 -15.93
CA ILE A 202 10.19 -7.91 -14.51
C ILE A 202 10.03 -6.40 -14.30
N VAL A 203 10.90 -5.59 -14.90
CA VAL A 203 10.93 -4.13 -14.65
C VAL A 203 9.76 -3.40 -15.31
N SER A 204 9.12 -3.97 -16.31
CA SER A 204 7.91 -3.42 -16.93
C SER A 204 6.71 -3.36 -15.96
N ARG A 205 6.75 -4.09 -14.86
CA ARG A 205 5.75 -4.04 -13.80
C ARG A 205 5.76 -2.69 -13.08
N GLY A 206 6.90 -1.98 -13.04
CA GLY A 206 7.05 -0.67 -12.43
C GLY A 206 8.25 -0.56 -11.50
N LYS A 207 8.28 0.49 -10.69
CA LYS A 207 9.38 0.75 -9.76
C LYS A 207 9.57 -0.37 -8.75
N PHE A 208 10.79 -0.56 -8.31
CA PHE A 208 11.14 -1.49 -7.24
C PHE A 208 10.72 -0.94 -5.88
N LEU A 209 10.07 -1.76 -5.05
CA LEU A 209 9.58 -1.45 -3.70
C LEU A 209 8.81 -0.11 -3.57
N PRO A 210 7.83 0.22 -4.45
CA PRO A 210 7.13 1.49 -4.36
C PRO A 210 6.18 1.58 -3.14
N PHE A 211 5.88 0.46 -2.51
CA PHE A 211 4.95 0.32 -1.37
C PHE A 211 5.65 0.46 0.00
N ILE A 212 6.98 0.64 0.04
CA ILE A 212 7.75 0.88 1.27
C ILE A 212 8.46 2.24 1.16
N ASP A 213 8.03 3.17 2.00
CA ASP A 213 8.68 4.47 2.17
C ASP A 213 9.41 4.47 3.51
N ASP A 214 10.64 3.92 3.51
CA ASP A 214 11.47 3.80 4.71
C ASP A 214 12.95 3.93 4.28
N PRO A 215 13.71 4.86 4.87
CA PRO A 215 15.12 5.15 4.50
C PRO A 215 16.04 3.92 4.54
N VAL A 216 15.71 2.91 5.34
CA VAL A 216 16.46 1.65 5.39
C VAL A 216 16.53 0.95 4.04
N PHE A 217 15.57 1.21 3.15
CA PHE A 217 15.50 0.61 1.82
C PHE A 217 16.07 1.49 0.71
N ASP A 218 16.43 2.75 0.97
CA ASP A 218 16.89 3.67 -0.07
C ASP A 218 18.12 3.11 -0.81
N SER A 219 19.16 2.70 -0.08
CA SER A 219 20.34 2.07 -0.69
C SER A 219 20.00 0.79 -1.47
N PHE A 220 18.98 0.05 -1.06
CA PHE A 220 18.55 -1.15 -1.74
C PHE A 220 17.83 -0.84 -3.05
N LYS A 221 17.01 0.21 -3.06
CA LYS A 221 16.35 0.73 -4.27
C LYS A 221 17.37 1.28 -5.25
N GLU A 222 18.28 2.15 -4.78
CA GLU A 222 19.34 2.75 -5.58
C GLU A 222 20.27 1.71 -6.21
N ASN A 223 20.69 0.70 -5.44
CA ASN A 223 21.52 -0.38 -5.97
C ASN A 223 20.78 -1.18 -7.05
N THR A 224 19.49 -1.44 -6.87
CA THR A 224 18.68 -2.16 -7.86
C THR A 224 18.52 -1.35 -9.15
N GLU A 225 18.28 -0.04 -9.04
CA GLU A 225 18.21 0.87 -10.20
C GLU A 225 19.57 0.98 -10.92
N SER A 226 20.68 1.08 -10.17
CA SER A 226 22.03 1.12 -10.74
C SER A 226 22.38 -0.15 -11.49
N LEU A 227 21.99 -1.32 -10.96
CA LEU A 227 22.14 -2.60 -11.66
C LEU A 227 21.36 -2.63 -12.97
N LEU A 228 20.12 -2.17 -12.97
CA LEU A 228 19.30 -2.09 -14.17
C LEU A 228 19.95 -1.20 -15.23
N ILE A 229 20.42 -0.02 -14.84
CA ILE A 229 21.10 0.92 -15.75
C ILE A 229 22.36 0.28 -16.33
N SER A 230 23.15 -0.44 -15.52
CA SER A 230 24.38 -1.09 -16.01
C SER A 230 24.09 -2.19 -17.01
N MET A 231 23.03 -2.98 -16.82
CA MET A 231 22.59 -4.01 -17.75
C MET A 231 22.13 -3.42 -19.07
N LEU A 232 21.34 -2.35 -19.05
CA LEU A 232 20.85 -1.66 -20.25
C LEU A 232 22.00 -1.02 -21.04
N ASN A 233 22.98 -0.43 -20.36
CA ASN A 233 24.16 0.18 -20.99
C ASN A 233 25.08 -0.89 -21.61
N GLY A 234 25.21 -2.05 -20.99
CA GLY A 234 25.97 -3.18 -21.53
C GLY A 234 25.39 -3.73 -22.85
N GLU A 235 24.08 -3.72 -23.00
CA GLU A 235 23.40 -4.10 -24.23
C GLU A 235 23.63 -3.09 -25.36
N ILE A 236 23.67 -1.79 -25.05
CA ILE A 236 23.93 -0.72 -26.03
C ILE A 236 25.36 -0.79 -26.58
N MET A 237 26.32 -1.29 -25.79
CA MET A 237 27.72 -1.43 -26.24
C MET A 237 27.99 -2.70 -27.08
N ASN A 238 27.07 -3.66 -27.07
CA ASN A 238 27.18 -4.92 -27.81
C ASN A 238 26.34 -4.95 -29.11
N CYS A 239 25.64 -3.88 -29.46
CA CYS A 239 24.95 -3.63 -30.71
C CYS A 239 25.74 -2.66 -31.59
#